data_c3d699e0c7a1daeb5af287446ba6cdde
#
_entry.id   c3d699e0c7a1daeb5af287446ba6cdde
#
_cell.length_a   1.000
_cell.length_b   1.000
_cell.length_c   1.000
_cell.angle_alpha   90.00
_cell.angle_beta   90.00
_cell.angle_gamma   90.00
#
_symmetry.space_group_name_H-M   'P 1'
#
loop_
_entity.id
_entity.type
_entity.pdbx_description
1 polymer ?
#
loop_
_entity_poly.entity_id
_entity_poly.type
_entity_poly.pdbx_seq_one_letter_code
_entity_poly.pdbx_strand_id
1 'polypeptide(L)'
;MLGDWQGIGVANMTDTQTTQFAKILAHAVEKYGLDGIGFDDEYSNYSSSLINGSFGSIITKLRNLMPAGKLITVFQWGNYGSSQINAAAGAQINHAYANFGYNTYIGISGVTKDRFAPLSINLGSIAGNVSYYGDRAYELAEAGYGSIMHFNLRTRSQADPLPLFKAIADGAWGETNVTCDNGNRPQDWTFVSSGYEINMDEVE
;
A
#
# COMPACT_ATOMS: atom_id res chain seq x y z
N MET A 1 3.85 0.26 6.80
CA MET A 1 4.69 0.90 7.77
C MET A 1 4.21 2.32 7.96
N LEU A 2 3.89 2.69 9.18
CA LEU A 2 3.45 4.03 9.58
C LEU A 2 4.68 4.85 10.00
N GLY A 3 4.69 6.15 9.68
CA GLY A 3 5.71 7.05 10.19
C GLY A 3 5.55 7.30 11.70
N ASP A 4 6.60 7.82 12.31
CA ASP A 4 6.55 8.23 13.71
C ASP A 4 5.69 9.48 13.89
N TRP A 5 4.85 9.51 14.92
CA TRP A 5 3.97 10.63 15.19
C TRP A 5 4.77 11.93 15.37
N GLN A 6 4.60 12.86 14.45
CA GLN A 6 5.33 14.12 14.38
C GLN A 6 6.87 14.00 14.37
N GLY A 7 7.40 12.81 14.08
CA GLY A 7 8.80 12.48 14.09
C GLY A 7 9.37 12.16 12.71
N ILE A 8 10.25 11.16 12.68
CA ILE A 8 10.94 10.71 11.48
C ILE A 8 10.01 9.82 10.64
N GLY A 9 9.96 10.09 9.34
CA GLY A 9 9.28 9.27 8.35
C GLY A 9 10.07 9.18 7.05
N VAL A 10 9.46 8.59 6.04
CA VAL A 10 10.15 8.29 4.77
C VAL A 10 10.64 9.51 4.00
N ALA A 11 10.06 10.68 4.23
CA ALA A 11 10.41 11.90 3.49
C ALA A 11 11.37 12.85 4.24
N ASN A 12 11.85 12.48 5.41
CA ASN A 12 12.77 13.33 6.21
C ASN A 12 13.98 12.59 6.80
N MET A 13 14.34 11.44 6.24
CA MET A 13 15.54 10.69 6.61
C MET A 13 16.76 11.20 5.86
N THR A 14 17.89 11.30 6.57
CA THR A 14 19.20 11.51 5.96
C THR A 14 19.62 10.30 5.11
N ASP A 15 20.66 10.43 4.28
CA ASP A 15 21.13 9.31 3.45
C ASP A 15 21.60 8.11 4.29
N THR A 16 22.27 8.36 5.42
CA THR A 16 22.65 7.30 6.36
C THR A 16 21.45 6.60 6.94
N GLN A 17 20.42 7.36 7.35
CA GLN A 17 19.18 6.80 7.89
C GLN A 17 18.41 5.99 6.83
N THR A 18 18.33 6.49 5.58
CA THR A 18 17.67 5.74 4.50
C THR A 18 18.38 4.43 4.20
N THR A 19 19.73 4.41 4.30
CA THR A 19 20.53 3.21 4.10
C THR A 19 20.27 2.18 5.20
N GLN A 20 20.34 2.60 6.45
CA GLN A 20 20.10 1.71 7.58
C GLN A 20 18.66 1.19 7.58
N PHE A 21 17.71 2.07 7.31
CA PHE A 21 16.30 1.71 7.24
C PHE A 21 16.00 0.69 6.14
N ALA A 22 16.54 0.87 4.94
CA ALA A 22 16.39 -0.07 3.84
C ALA A 22 16.97 -1.45 4.18
N LYS A 23 18.11 -1.51 4.88
CA LYS A 23 18.71 -2.76 5.37
C LYS A 23 17.79 -3.46 6.38
N ILE A 24 17.24 -2.73 7.35
CA ILE A 24 16.29 -3.28 8.34
C ILE A 24 15.07 -3.88 7.63
N LEU A 25 14.49 -3.17 6.67
CA LEU A 25 13.33 -3.65 5.94
C LEU A 25 13.64 -4.88 5.08
N ALA A 26 14.76 -4.88 4.37
CA ALA A 26 15.18 -6.03 3.58
C ALA A 26 15.42 -7.27 4.46
N HIS A 27 16.11 -7.09 5.59
CA HIS A 27 16.31 -8.15 6.56
C HIS A 27 14.99 -8.69 7.13
N ALA A 28 14.02 -7.81 7.43
CA ALA A 28 12.69 -8.24 7.87
C ALA A 28 11.96 -9.07 6.81
N VAL A 29 12.04 -8.67 5.54
CA VAL A 29 11.45 -9.41 4.43
C VAL A 29 12.03 -10.82 4.35
N GLU A 30 13.33 -10.97 4.48
CA GLU A 30 14.02 -12.26 4.43
C GLU A 30 13.73 -13.09 5.68
N LYS A 31 13.97 -12.53 6.86
CA LYS A 31 13.81 -13.20 8.16
C LYS A 31 12.41 -13.77 8.38
N TYR A 32 11.39 -13.04 7.97
CA TYR A 32 9.98 -13.43 8.18
C TYR A 32 9.31 -13.99 6.93
N GLY A 33 10.01 -14.15 5.83
CA GLY A 33 9.46 -14.67 4.58
C GLY A 33 8.34 -13.79 4.00
N LEU A 34 8.42 -12.47 4.19
CA LEU A 34 7.39 -11.54 3.72
C LEU A 34 7.41 -11.41 2.19
N ASP A 35 6.27 -11.05 1.60
CA ASP A 35 6.16 -10.82 0.16
C ASP A 35 6.71 -9.46 -0.26
N GLY A 36 6.96 -8.56 0.67
CA GLY A 36 7.50 -7.22 0.40
C GLY A 36 7.21 -6.21 1.48
N ILE A 37 7.30 -4.92 1.12
CA ILE A 37 7.08 -3.79 2.02
C ILE A 37 6.02 -2.85 1.46
N GLY A 38 5.04 -2.51 2.29
CA GLY A 38 4.08 -1.44 2.05
C GLY A 38 4.43 -0.20 2.88
N PHE A 39 4.51 0.95 2.22
CA PHE A 39 4.73 2.24 2.88
C PHE A 39 3.40 2.97 3.05
N ASP A 40 3.11 3.32 4.30
CA ASP A 40 1.94 4.09 4.71
C ASP A 40 2.42 5.09 5.78
N ASP A 41 2.82 6.27 5.34
CA ASP A 41 3.39 7.30 6.21
C ASP A 41 2.46 8.52 6.25
N GLU A 42 1.66 8.58 7.30
CA GLU A 42 0.61 9.57 7.46
C GLU A 42 0.90 10.58 8.59
N TYR A 43 1.78 10.25 9.51
CA TYR A 43 1.87 10.94 10.80
C TYR A 43 3.18 11.67 11.05
N SER A 44 4.15 11.53 10.16
CA SER A 44 5.44 12.19 10.29
C SER A 44 5.33 13.71 10.07
N ASN A 45 6.16 14.48 10.76
CA ASN A 45 6.17 15.92 10.61
C ASN A 45 6.98 16.36 9.40
N TYR A 46 6.30 16.56 8.27
CA TYR A 46 6.94 16.99 7.04
C TYR A 46 6.91 18.50 6.79
N SER A 47 6.16 19.26 7.58
CA SER A 47 5.99 20.70 7.33
C SER A 47 7.28 21.52 7.50
N SER A 48 8.25 21.00 8.26
CA SER A 48 9.47 21.73 8.62
C SER A 48 10.77 20.96 8.37
N SER A 49 10.72 19.71 7.91
CA SER A 49 11.89 18.82 7.92
C SER A 49 12.05 17.91 6.71
N LEU A 50 11.44 18.25 5.56
CA LEU A 50 11.61 17.48 4.33
C LEU A 50 13.08 17.40 3.91
N ILE A 51 13.53 16.21 3.53
CA ILE A 51 14.83 15.97 2.90
C ILE A 51 14.57 15.50 1.48
N ASN A 52 14.96 16.32 0.52
CA ASN A 52 14.70 16.07 -0.90
C ASN A 52 15.24 14.71 -1.34
N GLY A 53 14.39 13.90 -1.94
CA GLY A 53 14.73 12.58 -2.46
C GLY A 53 14.82 11.46 -1.41
N SER A 54 14.55 11.73 -0.12
CA SER A 54 14.63 10.74 0.95
C SER A 54 13.81 9.49 0.64
N PHE A 55 12.53 9.64 0.32
CA PHE A 55 11.66 8.49 0.03
C PHE A 55 12.10 7.73 -1.22
N GLY A 56 12.47 8.43 -2.29
CA GLY A 56 13.01 7.79 -3.50
C GLY A 56 14.30 7.02 -3.22
N SER A 57 15.17 7.54 -2.34
CA SER A 57 16.39 6.87 -1.90
C SER A 57 16.08 5.56 -1.15
N ILE A 58 15.11 5.57 -0.23
CA ILE A 58 14.67 4.37 0.48
C ILE A 58 14.17 3.30 -0.50
N ILE A 59 13.28 3.66 -1.44
CA ILE A 59 12.73 2.74 -2.43
C ILE A 59 13.85 2.10 -3.26
N THR A 60 14.79 2.90 -3.75
CA THR A 60 15.90 2.42 -4.59
C THR A 60 16.82 1.49 -3.80
N LYS A 61 17.20 1.87 -2.59
CA LYS A 61 18.07 1.06 -1.74
C LYS A 61 17.38 -0.25 -1.34
N LEU A 62 16.13 -0.18 -0.96
CA LEU A 62 15.33 -1.35 -0.59
C LEU A 62 15.20 -2.33 -1.77
N ARG A 63 14.92 -1.83 -2.97
CA ARG A 63 14.85 -2.66 -4.18
C ARG A 63 16.14 -3.41 -4.46
N ASN A 64 17.27 -2.76 -4.24
CA ASN A 64 18.60 -3.37 -4.45
C ASN A 64 18.95 -4.42 -3.38
N LEU A 65 18.40 -4.31 -2.19
CA LEU A 65 18.68 -5.21 -1.07
C LEU A 65 17.71 -6.40 -1.00
N MET A 66 16.46 -6.22 -1.41
CA MET A 66 15.46 -7.29 -1.36
C MET A 66 15.68 -8.34 -2.46
N PRO A 67 15.36 -9.61 -2.19
CA PRO A 67 15.31 -10.64 -3.22
C PRO A 67 14.42 -10.24 -4.40
N ALA A 68 14.74 -10.75 -5.59
CA ALA A 68 13.94 -10.50 -6.79
C ALA A 68 12.48 -10.97 -6.59
N GLY A 69 11.55 -10.22 -7.15
CA GLY A 69 10.11 -10.52 -7.08
C GLY A 69 9.39 -10.02 -5.82
N LYS A 70 10.11 -9.51 -4.82
CA LYS A 70 9.47 -8.90 -3.65
C LYS A 70 8.81 -7.57 -3.99
N LEU A 71 7.69 -7.27 -3.35
CA LEU A 71 6.84 -6.13 -3.66
C LEU A 71 7.24 -4.88 -2.88
N ILE A 72 7.11 -3.73 -3.53
CA ILE A 72 7.08 -2.42 -2.88
C ILE A 72 5.74 -1.77 -3.22
N THR A 73 4.97 -1.42 -2.20
CA THR A 73 3.72 -0.68 -2.37
C THR A 73 3.76 0.64 -1.61
N VAL A 74 3.04 1.64 -2.11
CA VAL A 74 3.03 2.98 -1.52
C VAL A 74 1.62 3.52 -1.43
N PHE A 75 1.22 3.92 -0.24
CA PHE A 75 0.02 4.71 0.00
C PHE A 75 0.32 6.18 -0.32
N GLN A 76 -0.44 6.73 -1.26
CA GLN A 76 -0.31 8.13 -1.65
C GLN A 76 -1.11 9.00 -0.68
N TRP A 77 -0.53 9.32 0.47
CA TRP A 77 -1.10 10.20 1.47
C TRP A 77 -0.57 11.62 1.30
N GLY A 78 -1.45 12.57 0.98
CA GLY A 78 -1.05 13.96 0.75
C GLY A 78 0.01 14.12 -0.34
N ASN A 79 0.63 15.29 -0.38
CA ASN A 79 1.64 15.60 -1.41
C ASN A 79 3.09 15.54 -0.90
N TYR A 80 3.31 15.50 0.41
CA TYR A 80 4.65 15.66 0.96
C TYR A 80 5.54 14.44 0.74
N GLY A 81 5.09 13.26 1.14
CA GLY A 81 5.88 12.03 0.99
C GLY A 81 6.06 11.65 -0.48
N SER A 82 4.99 11.60 -1.26
CA SER A 82 5.02 11.19 -2.65
C SER A 82 5.84 12.11 -3.55
N SER A 83 5.90 13.42 -3.26
CA SER A 83 6.73 14.38 -4.00
C SER A 83 8.24 14.13 -3.87
N GLN A 84 8.66 13.34 -2.90
CA GLN A 84 10.07 12.95 -2.69
C GLN A 84 10.47 11.71 -3.51
N ILE A 85 9.55 11.15 -4.30
CA ILE A 85 9.80 10.00 -5.16
C ILE A 85 10.03 10.49 -6.58
N ASN A 86 11.25 10.38 -7.08
CA ASN A 86 11.56 10.67 -8.48
C ASN A 86 11.10 9.53 -9.42
N ALA A 87 11.09 9.78 -10.73
CA ALA A 87 10.58 8.83 -11.71
C ALA A 87 11.33 7.49 -11.71
N ALA A 88 12.64 7.49 -11.45
CA ALA A 88 13.43 6.27 -11.40
C ALA A 88 13.06 5.39 -10.20
N ALA A 89 12.85 6.00 -9.04
CA ALA A 89 12.36 5.29 -7.86
C ALA A 89 10.91 4.83 -8.02
N GLY A 90 10.03 5.69 -8.54
CA GLY A 90 8.64 5.34 -8.79
C GLY A 90 8.47 4.18 -9.79
N ALA A 91 9.37 4.07 -10.77
CA ALA A 91 9.39 2.91 -11.68
C ALA A 91 9.65 1.58 -10.97
N GLN A 92 10.19 1.58 -9.75
CA GLN A 92 10.47 0.40 -8.92
C GLN A 92 9.33 0.02 -7.98
N ILE A 93 8.30 0.86 -7.86
CA ILE A 93 7.08 0.59 -7.08
C ILE A 93 6.21 -0.38 -7.87
N ASN A 94 5.75 -1.45 -7.23
CA ASN A 94 4.87 -2.43 -7.85
C ASN A 94 3.43 -1.92 -7.91
N HIS A 95 2.92 -1.37 -6.80
CA HIS A 95 1.59 -0.78 -6.73
C HIS A 95 1.59 0.46 -5.84
N ALA A 96 0.83 1.47 -6.24
CA ALA A 96 0.49 2.59 -5.38
C ALA A 96 -1.03 2.77 -5.34
N TYR A 97 -1.53 3.40 -4.29
CA TYR A 97 -2.96 3.58 -4.10
C TYR A 97 -3.28 4.93 -3.47
N ALA A 98 -4.39 5.51 -3.92
CA ALA A 98 -4.89 6.78 -3.41
C ALA A 98 -5.51 6.62 -2.02
N ASN A 99 -5.68 7.73 -1.32
CA ASN A 99 -6.48 7.80 -0.09
C ASN A 99 -7.94 7.41 -0.36
N PHE A 100 -8.69 7.13 0.71
CA PHE A 100 -10.08 6.69 0.63
C PHE A 100 -10.94 7.53 -0.31
N GLY A 101 -11.79 6.85 -1.07
CA GLY A 101 -12.62 7.42 -2.09
C GLY A 101 -12.07 7.22 -3.49
N TYR A 102 -12.35 8.14 -4.39
CA TYR A 102 -11.99 8.07 -5.80
C TYR A 102 -11.09 9.25 -6.19
N ASN A 103 -9.86 8.94 -6.57
CA ASN A 103 -8.90 9.95 -7.00
C ASN A 103 -7.96 9.39 -8.09
N THR A 104 -8.11 9.87 -9.31
CA THR A 104 -7.29 9.45 -10.46
C THR A 104 -5.94 10.15 -10.58
N TYR A 105 -5.65 11.11 -9.71
CA TYR A 105 -4.38 11.82 -9.72
C TYR A 105 -3.24 10.95 -9.19
N ILE A 106 -2.27 10.65 -10.05
CA ILE A 106 -1.05 9.95 -9.70
C ILE A 106 0.01 10.99 -9.32
N GLY A 107 0.21 11.19 -8.02
CA GLY A 107 1.19 12.14 -7.50
C GLY A 107 2.61 11.59 -7.37
N ILE A 108 2.83 10.33 -7.75
CA ILE A 108 4.12 9.65 -7.68
C ILE A 108 4.71 9.55 -9.08
N SER A 109 5.77 10.29 -9.34
CA SER A 109 6.47 10.24 -10.62
C SER A 109 6.96 8.81 -10.93
N GLY A 110 6.77 8.33 -12.15
CA GLY A 110 7.20 6.98 -12.58
C GLY A 110 6.22 5.85 -12.27
N VAL A 111 5.16 6.09 -11.52
CA VAL A 111 4.03 5.15 -11.39
C VAL A 111 3.08 5.36 -12.55
N THR A 112 2.68 4.27 -13.20
CA THR A 112 1.75 4.25 -14.34
C THR A 112 0.35 3.78 -13.90
N LYS A 113 -0.67 4.00 -14.72
CA LYS A 113 -2.07 3.65 -14.40
C LYS A 113 -2.24 2.18 -14.04
N ASP A 114 -1.59 1.28 -14.77
CA ASP A 114 -1.62 -0.17 -14.55
C ASP A 114 -1.07 -0.59 -13.16
N ARG A 115 -0.36 0.30 -12.48
CA ARG A 115 0.19 0.08 -11.14
C ARG A 115 -0.41 1.01 -10.08
N PHE A 116 -1.50 1.69 -10.40
CA PHE A 116 -2.15 2.62 -9.48
C PHE A 116 -3.60 2.23 -9.20
N ALA A 117 -3.99 2.27 -7.92
CA ALA A 117 -5.36 2.11 -7.47
C ALA A 117 -5.99 3.47 -7.15
N PRO A 118 -6.79 4.05 -8.06
CA PRO A 118 -7.43 5.34 -7.84
C PRO A 118 -8.70 5.24 -6.98
N LEU A 119 -9.21 4.03 -6.77
CA LEU A 119 -10.35 3.73 -5.91
C LEU A 119 -9.87 2.97 -4.69
N SER A 120 -10.07 3.58 -3.53
CA SER A 120 -9.72 3.02 -2.23
C SER A 120 -10.98 2.90 -1.37
N ILE A 121 -11.37 1.66 -1.04
CA ILE A 121 -12.65 1.33 -0.42
C ILE A 121 -12.44 0.94 1.04
N ASN A 122 -13.07 1.67 1.96
CA ASN A 122 -13.16 1.24 3.34
C ASN A 122 -14.30 0.24 3.50
N LEU A 123 -13.97 -1.02 3.70
CA LEU A 123 -14.94 -2.12 3.82
C LEU A 123 -15.84 -1.99 5.07
N GLY A 124 -15.47 -1.17 6.04
CA GLY A 124 -16.32 -0.85 7.19
C GLY A 124 -17.49 0.08 6.89
N SER A 125 -17.52 0.72 5.70
CA SER A 125 -18.51 1.74 5.32
C SER A 125 -19.13 1.55 3.94
N ILE A 126 -19.20 0.33 3.43
CA ILE A 126 -19.70 -0.01 2.07
C ILE A 126 -21.21 -0.10 1.96
N ALA A 127 -21.95 -0.05 3.06
CA ALA A 127 -23.39 -0.26 3.07
C ALA A 127 -24.13 0.68 2.08
N GLY A 128 -24.85 0.10 1.14
CA GLY A 128 -25.69 0.82 0.17
C GLY A 128 -25.03 1.29 -1.12
N ASN A 129 -23.71 1.14 -1.28
CA ASN A 129 -22.97 1.68 -2.44
C ASN A 129 -22.41 0.61 -3.40
N VAL A 130 -22.90 -0.63 -3.35
CA VAL A 130 -22.31 -1.74 -4.12
C VAL A 130 -22.32 -1.48 -5.64
N SER A 131 -23.44 -1.01 -6.20
CA SER A 131 -23.52 -0.68 -7.64
C SER A 131 -22.56 0.42 -8.05
N TYR A 132 -22.42 1.46 -7.24
CA TYR A 132 -21.45 2.54 -7.48
C TYR A 132 -20.02 2.00 -7.65
N TYR A 133 -19.61 1.06 -6.81
CA TYR A 133 -18.28 0.49 -6.89
C TYR A 133 -18.08 -0.41 -8.12
N GLY A 134 -19.14 -1.12 -8.55
CA GLY A 134 -19.12 -1.87 -9.80
C GLY A 134 -18.97 -0.95 -11.02
N ASP A 135 -19.74 0.13 -11.10
CA ASP A 135 -19.64 1.12 -12.17
C ASP A 135 -18.26 1.77 -12.21
N ARG A 136 -17.72 2.12 -11.05
CA ARG A 136 -16.34 2.65 -10.97
C ARG A 136 -15.29 1.63 -11.40
N ALA A 137 -15.45 0.36 -11.04
CA ALA A 137 -14.53 -0.70 -11.46
C ALA A 137 -14.51 -0.84 -12.99
N TYR A 138 -15.65 -0.78 -13.65
CA TYR A 138 -15.76 -0.78 -15.10
C TYR A 138 -15.02 0.43 -15.72
N GLU A 139 -15.32 1.64 -15.26
CA GLU A 139 -14.68 2.86 -15.79
C GLU A 139 -13.16 2.85 -15.60
N LEU A 140 -12.67 2.32 -14.49
CA LEU A 140 -11.25 2.23 -14.19
C LEU A 140 -10.55 1.20 -15.08
N ALA A 141 -11.15 0.06 -15.31
CA ALA A 141 -10.65 -0.98 -16.21
C ALA A 141 -10.52 -0.43 -17.65
N GLU A 142 -11.59 0.22 -18.17
CA GLU A 142 -11.59 0.88 -19.48
C GLU A 142 -10.53 2.00 -19.56
N ALA A 143 -10.28 2.71 -18.48
CA ALA A 143 -9.25 3.75 -18.43
C ALA A 143 -7.80 3.22 -18.26
N GLY A 144 -7.63 1.88 -18.12
CA GLY A 144 -6.33 1.21 -17.99
C GLY A 144 -5.70 1.25 -16.60
N TYR A 145 -6.51 1.42 -15.55
CA TYR A 145 -6.03 1.26 -14.18
C TYR A 145 -5.99 -0.22 -13.80
N GLY A 146 -4.90 -0.63 -13.11
CA GLY A 146 -4.64 -2.04 -12.84
C GLY A 146 -5.10 -2.56 -11.49
N SER A 147 -5.61 -1.70 -10.59
CA SER A 147 -5.97 -2.13 -9.25
C SER A 147 -7.02 -1.26 -8.56
N ILE A 148 -7.64 -1.85 -7.55
CA ILE A 148 -8.53 -1.20 -6.58
C ILE A 148 -8.06 -1.60 -5.19
N MET A 149 -7.95 -0.64 -4.27
CA MET A 149 -7.52 -0.90 -2.90
C MET A 149 -8.72 -1.16 -2.00
N HIS A 150 -8.61 -2.16 -1.16
CA HIS A 150 -9.56 -2.45 -0.10
C HIS A 150 -8.87 -2.34 1.25
N PHE A 151 -9.46 -1.57 2.15
CA PHE A 151 -8.97 -1.40 3.51
C PHE A 151 -9.88 -2.10 4.51
N ASN A 152 -9.24 -2.78 5.46
CA ASN A 152 -9.86 -3.22 6.69
C ASN A 152 -10.89 -4.35 6.50
N LEU A 153 -10.50 -5.40 5.74
CA LEU A 153 -11.25 -6.64 5.76
C LEU A 153 -11.08 -7.27 7.15
N ARG A 154 -12.06 -7.04 7.99
CA ARG A 154 -12.13 -7.61 9.34
C ARG A 154 -12.97 -8.87 9.35
N THR A 155 -13.42 -9.23 10.47
CA THR A 155 -14.05 -10.45 10.91
C THR A 155 -15.54 -10.54 10.59
N ARG A 156 -16.17 -11.58 11.11
CA ARG A 156 -17.59 -11.90 10.95
C ARG A 156 -18.56 -10.81 11.41
N SER A 157 -18.13 -9.87 12.24
CA SER A 157 -18.97 -8.73 12.68
C SER A 157 -19.11 -7.64 11.64
N GLN A 158 -18.29 -7.68 10.59
CA GLN A 158 -18.38 -6.75 9.47
C GLN A 158 -19.44 -7.21 8.46
N ALA A 159 -20.06 -6.27 7.75
CA ALA A 159 -20.98 -6.61 6.65
C ALA A 159 -20.29 -7.54 5.63
N ASP A 160 -21.03 -8.47 5.06
CA ASP A 160 -20.49 -9.38 4.06
C ASP A 160 -19.97 -8.61 2.84
N PRO A 161 -18.67 -8.65 2.52
CA PRO A 161 -18.11 -7.93 1.39
C PRO A 161 -18.33 -8.64 0.03
N LEU A 162 -18.89 -9.86 0.02
CA LEU A 162 -19.07 -10.62 -1.21
C LEU A 162 -19.92 -9.91 -2.28
N PRO A 163 -21.02 -9.21 -1.97
CA PRO A 163 -21.73 -8.44 -2.98
C PRO A 163 -20.87 -7.36 -3.63
N LEU A 164 -20.00 -6.70 -2.86
CA LEU A 164 -19.05 -5.71 -3.35
C LEU A 164 -18.03 -6.35 -4.28
N PHE A 165 -17.39 -7.44 -3.87
CA PHE A 165 -16.39 -8.13 -4.69
C PHE A 165 -16.98 -8.66 -5.99
N LYS A 166 -18.23 -9.14 -5.97
CA LYS A 166 -18.94 -9.53 -7.19
C LYS A 166 -19.16 -8.34 -8.13
N ALA A 167 -19.64 -7.21 -7.61
CA ALA A 167 -19.87 -6.03 -8.43
C ALA A 167 -18.58 -5.48 -9.04
N ILE A 168 -17.47 -5.49 -8.29
CA ILE A 168 -16.17 -5.06 -8.78
C ILE A 168 -15.64 -6.03 -9.86
N ALA A 169 -15.75 -7.34 -9.64
CA ALA A 169 -15.28 -8.33 -10.59
C ALA A 169 -16.10 -8.31 -11.90
N ASP A 170 -17.41 -8.16 -11.80
CA ASP A 170 -18.27 -8.00 -12.96
C ASP A 170 -17.95 -6.71 -13.72
N GLY A 171 -17.84 -5.59 -13.02
CA GLY A 171 -17.50 -4.31 -13.64
C GLY A 171 -16.11 -4.29 -14.30
N ALA A 172 -15.09 -4.80 -13.62
CA ALA A 172 -13.71 -4.73 -14.12
C ALA A 172 -13.39 -5.78 -15.19
N TRP A 173 -13.98 -6.98 -15.10
CA TRP A 173 -13.60 -8.14 -15.93
C TRP A 173 -14.76 -8.92 -16.55
N GLY A 174 -16.01 -8.51 -16.29
CA GLY A 174 -17.21 -9.28 -16.68
C GLY A 174 -17.32 -10.63 -15.94
N GLU A 175 -16.64 -10.80 -14.81
CA GLU A 175 -16.61 -12.04 -14.05
C GLU A 175 -17.73 -12.07 -13.00
N THR A 176 -18.71 -12.95 -13.19
CA THR A 176 -19.88 -13.06 -12.31
C THR A 176 -19.80 -14.23 -11.33
N ASN A 177 -18.85 -15.16 -11.50
CA ASN A 177 -18.73 -16.38 -10.70
C ASN A 177 -17.85 -16.23 -9.45
N VAL A 178 -17.80 -15.04 -8.88
CA VAL A 178 -17.05 -14.80 -7.64
C VAL A 178 -17.72 -15.50 -6.47
N THR A 179 -16.96 -16.36 -5.80
CA THR A 179 -17.42 -17.06 -4.58
C THR A 179 -16.51 -16.68 -3.41
N CYS A 180 -17.05 -16.74 -2.21
CA CYS A 180 -16.32 -16.54 -0.97
C CYS A 180 -16.69 -17.68 -0.01
N ASP A 181 -15.67 -18.33 0.53
CA ASP A 181 -15.87 -19.32 1.60
C ASP A 181 -16.08 -18.60 2.94
N ASN A 182 -17.33 -18.23 3.20
CA ASN A 182 -17.69 -17.57 4.45
C ASN A 182 -17.58 -18.49 5.69
N GLY A 183 -17.50 -19.81 5.49
CA GLY A 183 -17.36 -20.79 6.58
C GLY A 183 -16.01 -20.71 7.27
N ASN A 184 -14.98 -20.33 6.54
CA ASN A 184 -13.59 -20.24 7.01
C ASN A 184 -13.13 -18.81 7.30
N ARG A 185 -14.04 -17.83 7.35
CA ARG A 185 -13.66 -16.49 7.81
C ARG A 185 -13.06 -16.58 9.20
N PRO A 186 -11.82 -16.13 9.42
CA PRO A 186 -11.23 -16.15 10.75
C PRO A 186 -12.12 -15.34 11.70
N GLN A 187 -12.21 -15.81 12.92
CA GLN A 187 -12.72 -14.98 14.01
C GLN A 187 -11.72 -13.84 14.24
N ASP A 188 -12.11 -12.83 15.03
CA ASP A 188 -11.22 -11.75 15.38
C ASP A 188 -9.84 -12.27 15.76
N TRP A 189 -8.87 -12.01 14.91
CA TRP A 189 -7.49 -12.37 15.20
C TRP A 189 -6.81 -11.17 15.85
N THR A 190 -6.20 -11.45 16.96
CA THR A 190 -5.35 -10.47 17.62
C THR A 190 -3.97 -10.59 17.01
N PHE A 191 -3.46 -9.52 16.43
CA PHE A 191 -2.06 -9.47 16.03
C PHE A 191 -1.19 -9.58 17.27
N VAL A 192 -0.46 -10.66 17.39
CA VAL A 192 0.52 -10.85 18.45
C VAL A 192 1.85 -10.33 17.92
N SER A 193 2.24 -9.13 18.33
CA SER A 193 3.50 -8.50 17.91
C SER A 193 4.75 -9.15 18.55
N SER A 194 4.57 -9.89 19.64
CA SER A 194 5.67 -10.59 20.30
C SER A 194 6.18 -11.72 19.41
N GLY A 195 7.34 -11.54 18.83
CA GLY A 195 7.97 -12.50 17.91
C GLY A 195 8.38 -11.90 16.56
N TYR A 196 7.99 -10.65 16.29
CA TYR A 196 8.43 -9.90 15.10
C TYR A 196 9.43 -8.81 15.52
N GLU A 197 10.55 -9.23 16.09
CA GLU A 197 11.63 -8.35 16.53
C GLU A 197 12.80 -8.43 15.56
N ILE A 198 13.34 -7.28 15.18
CA ILE A 198 14.59 -7.17 14.43
C ILE A 198 15.70 -6.87 15.42
N ASN A 199 16.61 -7.81 15.60
CA ASN A 199 17.85 -7.55 16.30
C ASN A 199 18.78 -6.77 15.37
N MET A 200 19.18 -5.57 15.78
CA MET A 200 20.02 -4.69 14.97
C MET A 200 21.42 -5.27 14.71
N ASP A 201 21.89 -6.19 15.57
CA ASP A 201 23.18 -6.88 15.38
C ASP A 201 23.12 -7.92 14.23
N GLU A 202 21.93 -8.28 13.77
CA GLU A 202 21.70 -9.21 12.64
C GLU A 202 21.57 -8.47 11.30
N VAL A 203 21.51 -7.14 11.30
CA VAL A 203 21.31 -6.32 10.09
C VAL A 203 22.67 -5.91 9.51
N GLU A 204 23.10 -6.59 8.45
CA GLU A 204 24.36 -6.33 7.72
C GLU A 204 24.29 -5.12 6.77
#